data_a1a7dfac1a824e6fea2bb97f53ee00b5
#
_entry.id   a1a7dfac1a824e6fea2bb97f53ee00b5
#
_cell.length_a   1.000
_cell.length_b   1.000
_cell.length_c   1.000
_cell.angle_alpha   90.00
_cell.angle_beta   90.00
_cell.angle_gamma   90.00
#
_symmetry.space_group_name_H-M   'P 1'
#
loop_
_entity.id
_entity.type
_entity.pdbx_description
1 polymer ?
#
loop_
_entity_poly.entity_id
_entity_poly.type
_entity_poly.pdbx_seq_one_letter_code
_entity_poly.pdbx_strand_id
1 'polypeptide(L)'
;MTKFKNLIVLGPLIYAIHHFEEHIIFNFRDWRLTYFADNNAIATEEVLIRLISLLLIMVFIHLLKNNRGSAHIVLFFLMTTQVVNALFHVFFSFYFADFSPGAITGVLLYLPTVSYTHLTLPTILRV
;
A
#
# COMPACT_ATOMS: atom_id res chain seq x y z
N MET A 1 -2.27 -22.18 8.25
CA MET A 1 -1.68 -21.96 6.90
C MET A 1 -2.62 -21.29 5.90
N THR A 2 -3.90 -21.64 5.87
CA THR A 2 -4.88 -20.97 4.99
C THR A 2 -5.02 -19.46 5.24
N LYS A 3 -5.05 -19.02 6.49
CA LYS A 3 -5.15 -17.59 6.84
C LYS A 3 -3.96 -16.78 6.38
N PHE A 4 -2.77 -17.33 6.46
CA PHE A 4 -1.54 -16.66 6.02
C PHE A 4 -1.46 -16.48 4.50
N LYS A 5 -1.80 -17.54 3.76
CA LYS A 5 -1.87 -17.45 2.29
C LYS A 5 -2.88 -16.40 1.82
N ASN A 6 -4.01 -16.31 2.52
CA ASN A 6 -5.04 -15.32 2.19
C ASN A 6 -4.58 -13.88 2.48
N LEU A 7 -3.86 -13.67 3.58
CA LEU A 7 -3.31 -12.36 3.92
C LEU A 7 -2.27 -11.86 2.92
N ILE A 8 -1.43 -12.76 2.41
CA ILE A 8 -0.44 -12.39 1.39
C ILE A 8 -1.12 -11.95 0.09
N VAL A 9 -2.20 -12.60 -0.30
CA VAL A 9 -2.96 -12.21 -1.51
C VAL A 9 -3.72 -10.90 -1.28
N LEU A 10 -4.24 -10.70 -0.08
CA LEU A 10 -4.99 -9.49 0.26
C LEU A 10 -4.13 -8.22 0.20
N GLY A 11 -2.88 -8.29 0.64
CA GLY A 11 -1.96 -7.15 0.62
C GLY A 11 -1.77 -6.57 -0.79
N PRO A 12 -1.32 -7.33 -1.78
CA PRO A 12 -1.19 -6.88 -3.17
C PRO A 12 -2.49 -6.37 -3.78
N LEU A 13 -3.61 -7.02 -3.48
CA LEU A 13 -4.92 -6.60 -3.98
C LEU A 13 -5.32 -5.21 -3.45
N ILE A 14 -5.18 -4.99 -2.15
CA ILE A 14 -5.49 -3.69 -1.53
C ILE A 14 -4.52 -2.62 -2.02
N TYR A 15 -3.26 -2.94 -2.20
CA TYR A 15 -2.28 -2.05 -2.79
C TYR A 15 -2.68 -1.59 -4.20
N ALA A 16 -3.13 -2.51 -5.04
CA ALA A 16 -3.62 -2.19 -6.38
C ALA A 16 -4.87 -1.29 -6.35
N ILE A 17 -5.83 -1.59 -5.48
CA ILE A 17 -7.04 -0.80 -5.31
C ILE A 17 -6.71 0.62 -4.82
N HIS A 18 -5.79 0.74 -3.86
CA HIS A 18 -5.36 2.04 -3.35
C HIS A 18 -4.75 2.91 -4.45
N HIS A 19 -3.82 2.37 -5.23
CA HIS A 19 -3.20 3.13 -6.30
C HIS A 19 -4.14 3.42 -7.47
N PHE A 20 -5.14 2.57 -7.68
CA PHE A 20 -6.22 2.86 -8.62
C PHE A 20 -7.05 4.08 -8.17
N GLU A 21 -7.43 4.15 -6.90
CA GLU A 21 -8.09 5.33 -6.34
C GLU A 21 -7.21 6.57 -6.48
N GLU A 22 -5.97 6.48 -6.03
CA GLU A 22 -5.05 7.60 -5.93
C GLU A 22 -4.73 8.22 -7.30
N HIS A 23 -4.50 7.41 -8.31
CA HIS A 23 -3.99 7.86 -9.60
C HIS A 23 -5.00 7.87 -10.74
N ILE A 24 -6.03 7.04 -10.68
CA ILE A 24 -7.01 6.90 -11.77
C ILE A 24 -8.33 7.58 -11.45
N ILE A 25 -8.89 7.32 -10.26
CA ILE A 25 -10.17 7.96 -9.84
C ILE A 25 -9.93 9.41 -9.46
N PHE A 26 -8.91 9.65 -8.64
CA PHE A 26 -8.49 10.97 -8.19
C PHE A 26 -7.09 11.26 -8.73
N ASN A 27 -6.82 12.50 -9.05
CA ASN A 27 -5.52 12.89 -9.59
C ASN A 27 -4.57 13.31 -8.46
N PHE A 28 -3.88 12.33 -7.85
CA PHE A 28 -2.89 12.60 -6.81
C PHE A 28 -1.76 13.52 -7.29
N ARG A 29 -1.35 13.42 -8.55
CA ARG A 29 -0.32 14.28 -9.12
C ARG A 29 -0.71 15.76 -9.03
N ASP A 30 -1.93 16.11 -9.42
CA ASP A 30 -2.40 17.49 -9.37
C ASP A 30 -2.54 17.99 -7.93
N TRP A 31 -3.05 17.15 -7.03
CA TRP A 31 -3.12 17.45 -5.61
C TRP A 31 -1.72 17.70 -5.04
N ARG A 32 -0.76 16.81 -5.33
CA ARG A 32 0.63 16.94 -4.88
C ARG A 32 1.28 18.23 -5.39
N LEU A 33 1.14 18.54 -6.67
CA LEU A 33 1.71 19.75 -7.26
C LEU A 33 1.07 21.04 -6.73
N THR A 34 -0.16 20.96 -6.24
CA THR A 34 -0.85 22.10 -5.63
C THR A 34 -0.25 22.46 -4.27
N TYR A 35 0.08 21.47 -3.45
CA TYR A 35 0.46 21.69 -2.06
C TYR A 35 1.95 21.54 -1.77
N PHE A 36 2.67 20.82 -2.60
CA PHE A 36 4.12 20.63 -2.43
C PHE A 36 4.88 21.33 -3.53
N ALA A 37 5.92 22.08 -3.15
CA ALA A 37 6.85 22.71 -4.08
C ALA A 37 7.76 21.65 -4.72
N ASP A 38 7.17 20.79 -5.50
CA ASP A 38 7.83 19.66 -6.15
C ASP A 38 7.93 19.94 -7.66
N ASN A 39 9.15 20.10 -8.13
CA ASN A 39 9.44 20.30 -9.55
C ASN A 39 9.40 18.99 -10.36
N ASN A 40 9.08 17.87 -9.69
CA ASN A 40 9.07 16.56 -10.31
C ASN A 40 7.77 16.33 -11.11
N ALA A 41 7.84 16.63 -12.41
CA ALA A 41 6.73 16.44 -13.35
C ALA A 41 6.60 15.00 -13.85
N ILE A 42 6.87 13.99 -13.00
CA ILE A 42 6.72 12.59 -13.39
C ILE A 42 5.26 12.34 -13.78
N ALA A 43 5.07 11.78 -14.96
CA ALA A 43 3.75 11.44 -15.46
C ALA A 43 3.10 10.34 -14.60
N THR A 44 1.78 10.36 -14.49
CA THR A 44 1.01 9.36 -13.73
C THR A 44 1.32 7.94 -14.22
N GLU A 45 1.43 7.74 -15.52
CA GLU A 45 1.76 6.45 -16.12
C GLU A 45 3.12 5.93 -15.67
N GLU A 46 4.11 6.80 -15.55
CA GLU A 46 5.44 6.43 -15.08
C GLU A 46 5.41 6.01 -13.62
N VAL A 47 4.66 6.72 -12.79
CA VAL A 47 4.46 6.34 -11.38
C VAL A 47 3.78 4.98 -11.29
N LEU A 48 2.71 4.75 -12.04
CA LEU A 48 2.00 3.47 -12.05
C LEU A 48 2.90 2.31 -12.51
N ILE A 49 3.70 2.51 -13.55
CA ILE A 49 4.65 1.48 -14.01
C ILE A 49 5.64 1.12 -12.90
N ARG A 50 6.20 2.10 -12.20
CA ARG A 50 7.12 1.87 -11.10
C ARG A 50 6.45 1.10 -9.94
N LEU A 51 5.24 1.49 -9.57
CA LEU A 51 4.49 0.86 -8.49
C LEU A 51 4.10 -0.58 -8.84
N ILE A 52 3.63 -0.82 -10.05
CA ILE A 52 3.28 -2.17 -10.54
C ILE A 52 4.55 -3.04 -10.61
N SER A 53 5.66 -2.50 -11.10
CA SER A 53 6.93 -3.21 -11.17
C SER A 53 7.41 -3.63 -9.77
N LEU A 54 7.34 -2.72 -8.79
CA LEU A 54 7.69 -3.02 -7.41
C LEU A 54 6.80 -4.12 -6.82
N LEU A 55 5.50 -4.03 -7.03
CA LEU A 55 4.55 -5.05 -6.61
C LEU A 55 4.87 -6.42 -7.20
N LEU A 56 5.11 -6.48 -8.51
CA LEU A 56 5.46 -7.72 -9.20
C LEU A 56 6.77 -8.31 -8.69
N ILE A 57 7.79 -7.48 -8.43
CA ILE A 57 9.06 -7.93 -7.85
C ILE A 57 8.82 -8.57 -6.47
N MET A 58 8.02 -7.95 -5.62
CA MET A 58 7.73 -8.48 -4.29
C MET A 58 6.98 -9.81 -4.33
N VAL A 59 5.96 -9.91 -5.18
CA VAL A 59 5.21 -11.16 -5.41
C VAL A 59 6.13 -12.24 -5.98
N PHE A 60 6.97 -11.89 -6.94
CA PHE A 60 7.89 -12.82 -7.58
C PHE A 60 8.93 -13.38 -6.60
N ILE A 61 9.49 -12.53 -5.74
CA ILE A 61 10.40 -12.98 -4.67
C ILE A 61 9.71 -14.03 -3.78
N HIS A 62 8.46 -13.78 -3.40
CA HIS A 62 7.73 -14.74 -2.59
C HIS A 62 7.47 -16.06 -3.33
N LEU A 63 7.08 -15.99 -4.60
CA LEU A 63 6.83 -17.19 -5.42
C LEU A 63 8.09 -18.03 -5.61
N LEU A 64 9.25 -17.40 -5.82
CA LEU A 64 10.52 -18.10 -5.99
C LEU A 64 11.02 -18.76 -4.70
N LYS A 65 10.91 -18.06 -3.60
CA LYS A 65 11.43 -18.56 -2.31
C LYS A 65 10.42 -19.43 -1.57
N ASN A 66 9.15 -19.05 -1.62
CA ASN A 66 8.02 -19.76 -1.01
C ASN A 66 8.32 -20.30 0.40
N ASN A 67 8.92 -19.50 1.22
CA ASN A 67 9.25 -19.85 2.59
C ASN A 67 8.75 -18.77 3.58
N ARG A 68 8.86 -19.04 4.87
CA ARG A 68 8.47 -18.10 5.92
C ARG A 68 9.21 -16.77 5.83
N GLY A 69 10.50 -16.80 5.55
CA GLY A 69 11.32 -15.60 5.47
C GLY A 69 10.84 -14.66 4.35
N SER A 70 10.63 -15.19 3.14
CA SER A 70 10.12 -14.39 2.02
C SER A 70 8.73 -13.83 2.30
N ALA A 71 7.87 -14.62 2.91
CA ALA A 71 6.53 -14.17 3.29
C ALA A 71 6.56 -13.03 4.32
N HIS A 72 7.43 -13.12 5.33
CA HIS A 72 7.62 -12.03 6.30
C HIS A 72 8.15 -10.75 5.67
N ILE A 73 9.10 -10.86 4.75
CA ILE A 73 9.65 -9.70 4.03
C ILE A 73 8.53 -8.99 3.24
N VAL A 74 7.75 -9.74 2.49
CA VAL A 74 6.63 -9.19 1.71
C VAL A 74 5.60 -8.53 2.62
N LEU A 75 5.18 -9.23 3.68
CA LEU A 75 4.21 -8.67 4.63
C LEU A 75 4.74 -7.44 5.34
N PHE A 76 5.97 -7.48 5.83
CA PHE A 76 6.58 -6.34 6.50
C PHE A 76 6.64 -5.11 5.58
N PHE A 77 7.07 -5.31 4.35
CA PHE A 77 7.11 -4.23 3.36
C PHE A 77 5.72 -3.66 3.12
N LEU A 78 4.73 -4.50 2.81
CA LEU A 78 3.36 -4.06 2.55
C LEU A 78 2.75 -3.35 3.77
N MET A 79 2.91 -3.91 4.96
CA MET A 79 2.39 -3.29 6.18
C MET A 79 3.02 -1.92 6.45
N THR A 80 4.34 -1.83 6.36
CA THR A 80 5.05 -0.57 6.61
C THR A 80 4.65 0.50 5.61
N THR A 81 4.64 0.18 4.33
CA THR A 81 4.22 1.13 3.29
C THR A 81 2.76 1.53 3.42
N GLN A 82 1.88 0.60 3.76
CA GLN A 82 0.45 0.87 3.94
C GLN A 82 0.18 1.80 5.13
N VAL A 83 0.82 1.56 6.28
CA VAL A 83 0.65 2.42 7.47
C VAL A 83 1.16 3.83 7.19
N VAL A 84 2.38 3.95 6.70
CA VAL A 84 2.99 5.27 6.40
C VAL A 84 2.16 6.00 5.36
N ASN A 85 1.72 5.31 4.34
CA ASN A 85 0.91 5.88 3.26
C ASN A 85 -0.46 6.36 3.80
N ALA A 86 -1.16 5.53 4.56
CA ALA A 86 -2.45 5.90 5.14
C ALA A 86 -2.33 7.13 6.07
N LEU A 87 -1.31 7.14 6.92
CA LEU A 87 -1.03 8.27 7.81
C LEU A 87 -0.71 9.54 7.02
N PHE A 88 0.06 9.44 5.95
CA PHE A 88 0.35 10.55 5.05
C PHE A 88 -0.94 11.17 4.50
N HIS A 89 -1.80 10.36 3.90
CA HIS A 89 -3.04 10.85 3.29
C HIS A 89 -4.00 11.46 4.32
N VAL A 90 -4.15 10.85 5.48
CA VAL A 90 -5.00 11.37 6.55
C VAL A 90 -4.44 12.67 7.11
N PHE A 91 -3.15 12.69 7.46
CA PHE A 91 -2.50 13.88 8.02
C PHE A 91 -2.61 15.08 7.07
N PHE A 92 -2.24 14.91 5.81
CA PHE A 92 -2.25 16.01 4.86
C PHE A 92 -3.65 16.42 4.41
N SER A 93 -4.63 15.51 4.46
CA SER A 93 -6.03 15.89 4.25
C SER A 93 -6.51 16.89 5.31
N PHE A 94 -6.13 16.69 6.57
CA PHE A 94 -6.44 17.64 7.64
C PHE A 94 -5.58 18.90 7.58
N TYR A 95 -4.29 18.74 7.34
CA TYR A 95 -3.35 19.86 7.32
C TYR A 95 -3.69 20.90 6.25
N PHE A 96 -4.04 20.46 5.06
CA PHE A 96 -4.41 21.34 3.95
C PHE A 96 -5.92 21.61 3.88
N ALA A 97 -6.73 20.99 4.74
CA ALA A 97 -8.20 21.06 4.70
C ALA A 97 -8.75 20.69 3.31
N ASP A 98 -8.11 19.78 2.63
CA ASP A 98 -8.46 19.29 1.30
C ASP A 98 -8.25 17.79 1.21
N PHE A 99 -9.17 17.09 0.53
CA PHE A 99 -9.14 15.65 0.39
C PHE A 99 -7.88 15.19 -0.36
N SER A 100 -7.03 14.41 0.31
CA SER A 100 -5.88 13.78 -0.33
C SER A 100 -6.31 12.51 -1.07
N PRO A 101 -6.08 12.43 -2.40
CA PRO A 101 -6.35 11.20 -3.14
C PRO A 101 -5.65 9.99 -2.53
N GLY A 102 -6.38 8.91 -2.31
CA GLY A 102 -5.90 7.72 -1.60
C GLY A 102 -6.33 7.64 -0.13
N ALA A 103 -6.90 8.69 0.45
CA ALA A 103 -7.32 8.69 1.85
C ALA A 103 -8.45 7.70 2.14
N ILE A 104 -9.38 7.48 1.22
CA ILE A 104 -10.50 6.56 1.40
C ILE A 104 -10.00 5.13 1.59
N THR A 105 -9.22 4.61 0.66
CA THR A 105 -8.66 3.27 0.75
C THR A 105 -7.64 3.15 1.88
N GLY A 106 -6.90 4.21 2.18
CA GLY A 106 -6.00 4.28 3.33
C GLY A 106 -6.73 4.01 4.64
N VAL A 107 -7.85 4.68 4.86
CA VAL A 107 -8.65 4.50 6.08
C VAL A 107 -9.47 3.22 6.06
N LEU A 108 -10.15 2.92 4.96
CA LEU A 108 -11.12 1.81 4.89
C LEU A 108 -10.49 0.45 4.61
N LEU A 109 -9.35 0.41 3.92
CA LEU A 109 -8.70 -0.85 3.55
C LEU A 109 -7.36 -1.05 4.24
N TYR A 110 -6.46 -0.08 4.20
CA TYR A 110 -5.13 -0.24 4.80
C TYR A 110 -5.16 -0.40 6.32
N LEU A 111 -5.79 0.51 7.03
CA LEU A 111 -5.81 0.45 8.49
C LEU A 111 -6.49 -0.81 9.03
N PRO A 112 -7.67 -1.25 8.52
CA PRO A 112 -8.26 -2.51 8.96
C PRO A 112 -7.40 -3.73 8.62
N THR A 113 -6.80 -3.78 7.43
CA THR A 113 -5.95 -4.89 7.00
C THR A 113 -4.69 -5.00 7.83
N VAL A 114 -4.03 -3.88 8.11
CA VAL A 114 -2.84 -3.83 8.97
C VAL A 114 -3.19 -4.26 10.38
N SER A 115 -4.28 -3.75 10.94
CA SER A 115 -4.74 -4.12 12.28
C SER A 115 -5.04 -5.61 12.38
N TYR A 116 -5.75 -6.17 11.41
CA TYR A 116 -6.04 -7.60 11.36
C TYR A 116 -4.78 -8.45 11.23
N THR A 117 -3.88 -8.06 10.33
CA THR A 117 -2.61 -8.76 10.11
C THR A 117 -1.74 -8.73 11.37
N HIS A 118 -1.63 -7.58 12.01
CA HIS A 118 -0.85 -7.42 13.23
C HIS A 118 -1.39 -8.28 14.38
N LEU A 119 -2.71 -8.34 14.56
CA LEU A 119 -3.35 -9.15 15.58
C LEU A 119 -3.23 -10.65 15.32
N THR A 120 -3.22 -11.08 14.07
CA THR A 120 -3.15 -12.50 13.70
C THR A 120 -1.73 -13.01 13.47
N LEU A 121 -0.75 -12.14 13.28
CA LEU A 121 0.64 -12.50 13.02
C LEU A 121 1.25 -13.40 14.10
N PRO A 122 1.10 -13.13 15.42
CA PRO A 122 1.63 -14.00 16.46
C PRO A 122 1.06 -15.42 16.41
N THR A 123 -0.20 -15.57 16.05
CA THR A 123 -0.87 -16.88 15.91
C THR A 123 -0.35 -17.64 14.69
N ILE A 124 -0.05 -16.92 13.61
CA ILE A 124 0.50 -17.49 12.38
C ILE A 124 1.96 -17.93 12.57
N LEU A 125 2.73 -17.17 13.34
CA LEU A 125 4.15 -17.44 13.59
C LEU A 125 4.40 -18.62 14.53
N ARG A 126 3.43 -18.98 15.35
CA ARG A 126 3.53 -20.11 16.28
C ARG A 126 3.33 -21.48 15.62
N VAL A 127 2.88 -21.48 14.40
CA VAL A 127 2.71 -22.67 13.59
C VAL A 127 3.88 -22.75 12.61
#